data_0345394bde64b53bc5a6b49728be012c
#
_entry.id   0345394bde64b53bc5a6b49728be012c
#
_cell.length_a   1.000
_cell.length_b   1.000
_cell.length_c   1.000
_cell.angle_alpha   90.00
_cell.angle_beta   90.00
_cell.angle_gamma   90.00
#
_symmetry.space_group_name_H-M   'P 1'
#
loop_
_entity.id
_entity.type
_entity.pdbx_description
1 polymer ?
#
loop_
_entity_poly.entity_id
_entity_poly.type
_entity_poly.pdbx_seq_one_letter_code
_entity_poly.pdbx_strand_id
1 'polypeptide(L)'
;IPFVIQWYQNKTLKLSEDLLKKEIKIEINKIKEDIIQELNIKVEKKINEYENKINELNASMNAKTFHLQGNLNKEKGYLQFALGDYITAAFDYLLCDDHQNLQTVLNLITQNCIPELSLEEIDDLITINGSDINLLIEELDKKNNNGVLTSIIREIKIKLQKAPKTIKDKIEKK
;
A
#
# COMPACT_ATOMS: atom_id res chain seq x y z
N ILE A 1 2.98 -77.72 -32.32
CA ILE A 1 3.77 -77.03 -31.26
C ILE A 1 4.12 -75.55 -31.63
N PRO A 2 4.54 -75.15 -32.86
CA PRO A 2 4.87 -73.76 -33.16
C PRO A 2 3.70 -72.77 -33.01
N PHE A 3 2.47 -73.15 -33.32
CA PHE A 3 1.27 -72.33 -33.26
C PHE A 3 0.90 -71.86 -31.80
N VAL A 4 1.12 -72.75 -30.83
CA VAL A 4 0.79 -72.46 -29.43
C VAL A 4 1.79 -71.45 -28.86
N ILE A 5 3.07 -71.54 -29.22
CA ILE A 5 4.14 -70.62 -28.79
C ILE A 5 3.88 -69.27 -29.40
N GLN A 6 3.52 -69.19 -30.67
CA GLN A 6 3.24 -67.93 -31.35
C GLN A 6 1.97 -67.23 -30.80
N TRP A 7 0.94 -68.01 -30.47
CA TRP A 7 -0.25 -67.45 -29.80
C TRP A 7 0.06 -66.88 -28.38
N TYR A 8 0.88 -67.65 -27.64
CA TYR A 8 1.29 -67.21 -26.30
C TYR A 8 2.15 -65.91 -26.34
N GLN A 9 3.08 -65.87 -27.30
CA GLN A 9 3.90 -64.68 -27.52
C GLN A 9 3.06 -63.44 -27.92
N ASN A 10 2.09 -63.61 -28.84
CA ASN A 10 1.21 -62.50 -29.23
C ASN A 10 0.30 -62.05 -28.10
N LYS A 11 -0.16 -62.98 -27.25
CA LYS A 11 -0.98 -62.63 -26.08
C LYS A 11 -0.16 -61.87 -25.04
N THR A 12 1.07 -62.28 -24.81
CA THR A 12 2.00 -61.60 -23.86
C THR A 12 2.40 -60.20 -24.36
N LEU A 13 2.66 -60.05 -25.66
CA LEU A 13 2.92 -58.78 -26.32
C LEU A 13 1.75 -57.81 -26.19
N LYS A 14 0.51 -58.25 -26.45
CA LYS A 14 -0.68 -57.43 -26.27
C LYS A 14 -0.86 -56.97 -24.81
N LEU A 15 -0.66 -57.88 -23.86
CA LEU A 15 -0.79 -57.55 -22.44
C LEU A 15 0.27 -56.53 -22.00
N SER A 16 1.49 -56.69 -22.48
CA SER A 16 2.59 -55.74 -22.23
C SER A 16 2.30 -54.36 -22.85
N GLU A 17 1.74 -54.33 -24.08
CA GLU A 17 1.36 -53.09 -24.76
C GLU A 17 0.22 -52.35 -24.04
N ASP A 18 -0.78 -53.10 -23.54
CA ASP A 18 -1.89 -52.50 -22.78
C ASP A 18 -1.45 -51.98 -21.42
N LEU A 19 -0.50 -52.63 -20.74
CA LEU A 19 0.09 -52.14 -19.50
C LEU A 19 0.89 -50.87 -19.75
N LEU A 20 1.73 -50.85 -20.79
CA LEU A 20 2.53 -49.70 -21.17
C LEU A 20 1.63 -48.47 -21.50
N LYS A 21 0.53 -48.70 -22.24
CA LYS A 21 -0.45 -47.62 -22.52
C LYS A 21 -1.11 -47.07 -21.26
N LYS A 22 -1.40 -47.94 -20.28
CA LYS A 22 -1.95 -47.50 -18.98
C LYS A 22 -0.93 -46.66 -18.19
N GLU A 23 0.32 -47.12 -18.11
CA GLU A 23 1.39 -46.38 -17.41
C GLU A 23 1.63 -45.00 -18.05
N ILE A 24 1.75 -44.96 -19.39
CA ILE A 24 1.90 -43.69 -20.12
C ILE A 24 0.73 -42.72 -19.82
N LYS A 25 -0.51 -43.26 -19.80
CA LYS A 25 -1.70 -42.44 -19.53
C LYS A 25 -1.69 -41.87 -18.10
N ILE A 26 -1.26 -42.66 -17.12
CA ILE A 26 -1.11 -42.20 -15.72
C ILE A 26 -0.05 -41.12 -15.63
N GLU A 27 1.09 -41.31 -16.27
CA GLU A 27 2.21 -40.36 -16.25
C GLU A 27 1.85 -39.04 -16.95
N ILE A 28 1.15 -39.09 -18.09
CA ILE A 28 0.62 -37.92 -18.78
C ILE A 28 -0.37 -37.15 -17.89
N ASN A 29 -1.26 -37.85 -17.18
CA ASN A 29 -2.20 -37.15 -16.27
C ASN A 29 -1.49 -36.49 -15.11
N LYS A 30 -0.49 -37.16 -14.51
CA LYS A 30 0.33 -36.57 -13.45
C LYS A 30 1.06 -35.33 -13.93
N ILE A 31 1.71 -35.40 -15.09
CA ILE A 31 2.39 -34.23 -15.67
C ILE A 31 1.41 -33.09 -15.94
N LYS A 32 0.19 -33.36 -16.41
CA LYS A 32 -0.85 -32.35 -16.60
C LYS A 32 -1.25 -31.67 -15.27
N GLU A 33 -1.45 -32.45 -14.22
CA GLU A 33 -1.81 -31.93 -12.90
C GLU A 33 -0.68 -31.06 -12.34
N ASP A 34 0.57 -31.51 -12.43
CA ASP A 34 1.74 -30.77 -11.99
C ASP A 34 1.88 -29.43 -12.75
N ILE A 35 1.70 -29.43 -14.08
CA ILE A 35 1.74 -28.21 -14.91
C ILE A 35 0.61 -27.25 -14.55
N ILE A 36 -0.62 -27.73 -14.34
CA ILE A 36 -1.76 -26.90 -13.96
C ILE A 36 -1.50 -26.25 -12.60
N GLN A 37 -0.98 -27.02 -11.65
CA GLN A 37 -0.67 -26.50 -10.32
C GLN A 37 0.43 -25.45 -10.38
N GLU A 38 1.50 -25.67 -11.13
CA GLU A 38 2.58 -24.70 -11.32
C GLU A 38 2.08 -23.40 -11.99
N LEU A 39 1.22 -23.55 -13.01
CA LEU A 39 0.62 -22.40 -13.69
C LEU A 39 -0.27 -21.58 -12.76
N ASN A 40 -1.11 -22.24 -11.95
CA ASN A 40 -1.98 -21.56 -11.00
C ASN A 40 -1.16 -20.73 -9.98
N ILE A 41 -0.11 -21.33 -9.42
CA ILE A 41 0.79 -20.60 -8.49
C ILE A 41 1.43 -19.37 -9.17
N LYS A 42 1.89 -19.52 -10.42
CA LYS A 42 2.48 -18.40 -11.16
C LYS A 42 1.45 -17.30 -11.47
N VAL A 43 0.24 -17.68 -11.82
CA VAL A 43 -0.86 -16.74 -12.11
C VAL A 43 -1.26 -15.97 -10.84
N GLU A 44 -1.48 -16.67 -9.72
CA GLU A 44 -1.80 -16.03 -8.44
C GLU A 44 -0.70 -15.05 -8.00
N LYS A 45 0.57 -15.44 -8.12
CA LYS A 45 1.68 -14.55 -7.83
C LYS A 45 1.64 -13.28 -8.69
N LYS A 46 1.36 -13.42 -9.99
CA LYS A 46 1.26 -12.28 -10.91
C LYS A 46 0.06 -11.39 -10.61
N ILE A 47 -1.08 -11.96 -10.26
CA ILE A 47 -2.25 -11.19 -9.84
C ILE A 47 -1.91 -10.33 -8.62
N ASN A 48 -1.32 -10.92 -7.58
CA ASN A 48 -0.91 -10.18 -6.38
C ASN A 48 0.11 -9.07 -6.66
N GLU A 49 1.08 -9.32 -7.57
CA GLU A 49 2.04 -8.29 -8.00
C GLU A 49 1.33 -7.11 -8.70
N TYR A 50 0.33 -7.37 -9.54
CA TYR A 50 -0.45 -6.32 -10.20
C TYR A 50 -1.38 -5.57 -9.25
N GLU A 51 -2.04 -6.26 -8.32
CA GLU A 51 -2.88 -5.64 -7.31
C GLU A 51 -2.06 -4.67 -6.44
N ASN A 52 -0.87 -5.07 -6.00
CA ASN A 52 0.02 -4.19 -5.25
C ASN A 52 0.41 -2.94 -6.06
N LYS A 53 0.76 -3.10 -7.33
CA LYS A 53 1.09 -1.96 -8.20
C LYS A 53 -0.10 -1.02 -8.42
N ILE A 54 -1.30 -1.57 -8.56
CA ILE A 54 -2.52 -0.76 -8.70
C ILE A 54 -2.76 0.04 -7.42
N ASN A 55 -2.59 -0.57 -6.25
CA ASN A 55 -2.74 0.10 -4.96
C ASN A 55 -1.70 1.22 -4.77
N GLU A 56 -0.44 0.99 -5.13
CA GLU A 56 0.61 2.01 -5.13
C GLU A 56 0.29 3.18 -6.07
N LEU A 57 -0.19 2.90 -7.27
CA LEU A 57 -0.59 3.93 -8.24
C LEU A 57 -1.77 4.75 -7.75
N ASN A 58 -2.79 4.09 -7.17
CA ASN A 58 -3.94 4.78 -6.60
C ASN A 58 -3.53 5.68 -5.44
N ALA A 59 -2.69 5.19 -4.53
CA ALA A 59 -2.14 6.00 -3.45
C ALA A 59 -1.36 7.21 -3.99
N SER A 60 -0.50 7.03 -5.00
CA SER A 60 0.24 8.13 -5.63
C SER A 60 -0.68 9.18 -6.27
N MET A 61 -1.74 8.75 -6.94
CA MET A 61 -2.73 9.67 -7.54
C MET A 61 -3.50 10.44 -6.47
N ASN A 62 -3.98 9.77 -5.44
CA ASN A 62 -4.70 10.38 -4.34
C ASN A 62 -3.80 11.38 -3.59
N ALA A 63 -2.56 10.98 -3.26
CA ALA A 63 -1.60 11.85 -2.60
C ALA A 63 -1.40 13.18 -3.36
N LYS A 64 -1.18 13.10 -4.67
CA LYS A 64 -1.02 14.30 -5.52
C LYS A 64 -2.28 15.16 -5.57
N THR A 65 -3.44 14.53 -5.63
CA THR A 65 -4.72 15.23 -5.64
C THR A 65 -4.93 16.00 -4.34
N PHE A 66 -4.78 15.35 -3.19
CA PHE A 66 -4.91 16.00 -1.90
C PHE A 66 -3.81 17.04 -1.65
N HIS A 67 -2.58 16.80 -2.10
CA HIS A 67 -1.51 17.80 -2.02
C HIS A 67 -1.87 19.07 -2.81
N LEU A 68 -2.39 18.94 -4.04
CA LEU A 68 -2.84 20.09 -4.84
C LEU A 68 -4.03 20.79 -4.18
N GLN A 69 -4.99 20.05 -3.66
CA GLN A 69 -6.15 20.59 -2.97
C GLN A 69 -5.75 21.35 -1.71
N GLY A 70 -4.81 20.82 -0.93
CA GLY A 70 -4.21 21.51 0.22
C GLY A 70 -3.53 22.81 -0.18
N ASN A 71 -2.80 22.85 -1.28
CA ASN A 71 -2.21 24.08 -1.80
C ASN A 71 -3.28 25.12 -2.17
N LEU A 72 -4.35 24.72 -2.84
CA LEU A 72 -5.46 25.60 -3.19
C LEU A 72 -6.18 26.14 -1.94
N ASN A 73 -6.42 25.29 -0.95
CA ASN A 73 -7.04 25.70 0.30
C ASN A 73 -6.15 26.66 1.09
N LYS A 74 -4.84 26.39 1.12
CA LYS A 74 -3.86 27.31 1.73
C LYS A 74 -3.85 28.68 1.06
N GLU A 75 -3.84 28.74 -0.26
CA GLU A 75 -3.88 30.02 -1.02
C GLU A 75 -5.15 30.82 -0.75
N LYS A 76 -6.27 30.16 -0.51
CA LYS A 76 -7.54 30.79 -0.12
C LYS A 76 -7.61 31.18 1.36
N GLY A 77 -6.60 30.84 2.16
CA GLY A 77 -6.58 31.09 3.60
C GLY A 77 -7.37 30.06 4.42
N TYR A 78 -7.81 28.97 3.84
CA TYR A 78 -8.56 27.88 4.51
C TYR A 78 -7.57 26.88 5.13
N LEU A 79 -6.78 27.33 6.11
CA LEU A 79 -5.64 26.58 6.64
C LEU A 79 -6.03 25.29 7.35
N GLN A 80 -7.19 25.24 7.98
CA GLN A 80 -7.70 24.03 8.62
C GLN A 80 -7.97 22.93 7.54
N PHE A 81 -8.67 23.27 6.46
CA PHE A 81 -8.91 22.35 5.36
C PHE A 81 -7.61 21.95 4.65
N ALA A 82 -6.69 22.92 4.46
CA ALA A 82 -5.38 22.64 3.89
C ALA A 82 -4.59 21.63 4.73
N LEU A 83 -4.64 21.75 6.06
CA LEU A 83 -4.01 20.78 6.97
C LEU A 83 -4.60 19.39 6.80
N GLY A 84 -5.93 19.25 6.74
CA GLY A 84 -6.59 17.96 6.53
C GLY A 84 -6.18 17.31 5.20
N ASP A 85 -6.16 18.08 4.11
CA ASP A 85 -5.73 17.60 2.81
C ASP A 85 -4.25 17.17 2.82
N TYR A 86 -3.37 17.92 3.46
CA TYR A 86 -1.97 17.56 3.58
C TYR A 86 -1.74 16.32 4.45
N ILE A 87 -2.50 16.13 5.53
CA ILE A 87 -2.45 14.91 6.35
C ILE A 87 -2.83 13.71 5.49
N THR A 88 -3.93 13.79 4.73
CA THR A 88 -4.36 12.72 3.82
C THR A 88 -3.31 12.44 2.75
N ALA A 89 -2.76 13.49 2.12
CA ALA A 89 -1.69 13.33 1.14
C ALA A 89 -0.43 12.65 1.74
N ALA A 90 -0.08 12.98 2.99
CA ALA A 90 1.06 12.39 3.67
C ALA A 90 0.87 10.87 3.91
N PHE A 91 -0.32 10.43 4.32
CA PHE A 91 -0.64 9.01 4.43
C PHE A 91 -0.48 8.28 3.10
N ASP A 92 -1.02 8.84 2.02
CA ASP A 92 -0.95 8.23 0.69
C ASP A 92 0.49 8.22 0.14
N TYR A 93 1.30 9.27 0.38
CA TYR A 93 2.73 9.26 0.06
C TYR A 93 3.52 8.21 0.85
N LEU A 94 3.15 7.94 2.11
CA LEU A 94 3.71 6.85 2.90
C LEU A 94 3.37 5.47 2.32
N LEU A 95 2.18 5.31 1.74
CA LEU A 95 1.73 4.05 1.13
C LEU A 95 2.45 3.75 -0.18
N CYS A 96 2.78 4.78 -0.98
CA CYS A 96 3.49 4.61 -2.25
C CYS A 96 5.00 4.90 -2.15
N ASP A 97 5.56 5.02 -0.95
CA ASP A 97 6.98 5.27 -0.66
C ASP A 97 7.58 6.51 -1.38
N ASP A 98 6.75 7.52 -1.68
CA ASP A 98 7.19 8.79 -2.29
C ASP A 98 7.75 9.75 -1.22
N HIS A 99 8.96 9.47 -0.77
CA HIS A 99 9.61 10.20 0.32
C HIS A 99 9.84 11.68 0.01
N GLN A 100 10.06 12.06 -1.24
CA GLN A 100 10.32 13.45 -1.63
C GLN A 100 9.06 14.31 -1.46
N ASN A 101 7.93 13.85 -1.98
CA ASN A 101 6.67 14.57 -1.85
C ASN A 101 6.14 14.49 -0.41
N LEU A 102 6.33 13.37 0.29
CA LEU A 102 6.05 13.27 1.72
C LEU A 102 6.77 14.35 2.51
N GLN A 103 8.08 14.51 2.33
CA GLN A 103 8.87 15.54 3.02
C GLN A 103 8.34 16.96 2.72
N THR A 104 7.96 17.20 1.47
CA THR A 104 7.37 18.49 1.04
C THR A 104 6.08 18.79 1.78
N VAL A 105 5.16 17.83 1.83
CA VAL A 105 3.88 17.97 2.52
C VAL A 105 4.07 18.15 4.03
N LEU A 106 4.96 17.37 4.65
CA LEU A 106 5.26 17.51 6.08
C LEU A 106 5.84 18.90 6.42
N ASN A 107 6.66 19.46 5.53
CA ASN A 107 7.14 20.84 5.68
C ASN A 107 5.99 21.87 5.57
N LEU A 108 5.04 21.66 4.65
CA LEU A 108 3.85 22.53 4.55
C LEU A 108 2.98 22.47 5.81
N ILE A 109 2.75 21.30 6.34
CA ILE A 109 2.05 21.10 7.62
C ILE A 109 2.76 21.90 8.74
N THR A 110 4.07 21.70 8.85
CA THR A 110 4.86 22.25 9.95
C THR A 110 5.03 23.76 9.88
N GLN A 111 5.28 24.29 8.68
CA GLN A 111 5.66 25.70 8.52
C GLN A 111 4.47 26.61 8.23
N ASN A 112 3.42 26.09 7.59
CA ASN A 112 2.32 26.91 7.13
C ASN A 112 1.00 26.67 7.89
N CYS A 113 0.71 25.44 8.33
CA CYS A 113 -0.58 25.15 8.93
C CYS A 113 -0.55 25.19 10.46
N ILE A 114 0.27 24.37 11.11
CA ILE A 114 0.29 24.27 12.59
C ILE A 114 0.53 25.62 13.28
N PRO A 115 1.45 26.50 12.82
CA PRO A 115 1.69 27.77 13.51
C PRO A 115 0.50 28.73 13.51
N GLU A 116 -0.41 28.56 12.55
CA GLU A 116 -1.57 29.44 12.33
C GLU A 116 -2.88 28.87 12.88
N LEU A 117 -2.88 27.64 13.41
CA LEU A 117 -4.04 26.96 13.94
C LEU A 117 -3.95 26.78 15.45
N SER A 118 -5.10 26.73 16.14
CA SER A 118 -5.20 26.27 17.51
C SER A 118 -5.31 24.74 17.57
N LEU A 119 -5.05 24.14 18.73
CA LEU A 119 -5.25 22.69 18.91
C LEU A 119 -6.71 22.29 18.70
N GLU A 120 -7.66 23.14 19.13
CA GLU A 120 -9.09 22.96 18.91
C GLU A 120 -9.41 22.83 17.40
N GLU A 121 -8.89 23.73 16.55
CA GLU A 121 -9.06 23.68 15.10
C GLU A 121 -8.40 22.44 14.48
N ILE A 122 -7.28 21.97 15.03
CA ILE A 122 -6.57 20.76 14.55
C ILE A 122 -7.35 19.50 14.93
N ASP A 123 -7.85 19.41 16.16
CA ASP A 123 -8.60 18.25 16.65
C ASP A 123 -9.97 18.12 15.97
N ASP A 124 -10.59 19.23 15.59
CA ASP A 124 -11.86 19.24 14.83
C ASP A 124 -11.73 18.53 13.47
N LEU A 125 -10.54 18.45 12.89
CA LEU A 125 -10.32 17.74 11.61
C LEU A 125 -10.68 16.27 11.68
N ILE A 126 -10.54 15.63 12.84
CA ILE A 126 -10.93 14.23 13.04
C ILE A 126 -12.42 14.08 12.76
N THR A 127 -13.23 15.03 13.20
CA THR A 127 -14.70 15.02 13.03
C THR A 127 -15.11 15.48 11.62
N ILE A 128 -14.39 16.43 11.03
CA ILE A 128 -14.73 17.05 9.74
C ILE A 128 -14.44 16.11 8.57
N ASN A 129 -13.26 15.50 8.54
CA ASN A 129 -12.80 14.69 7.40
C ASN A 129 -12.01 13.44 7.81
N GLY A 130 -11.95 13.10 9.10
CA GLY A 130 -11.21 11.94 9.60
C GLY A 130 -9.70 12.10 9.64
N SER A 131 -9.17 13.31 9.39
CA SER A 131 -7.72 13.57 9.40
C SER A 131 -7.20 13.72 10.81
N ASP A 132 -6.33 12.82 11.24
CA ASP A 132 -5.71 12.85 12.58
C ASP A 132 -4.20 12.98 12.45
N ILE A 133 -3.69 14.12 12.95
CA ILE A 133 -2.26 14.40 12.94
C ILE A 133 -1.47 13.49 13.90
N ASN A 134 -2.07 13.05 15.00
CA ASN A 134 -1.41 12.15 15.93
C ASN A 134 -1.24 10.76 15.32
N LEU A 135 -2.27 10.29 14.61
CA LEU A 135 -2.20 9.04 13.86
C LEU A 135 -1.12 9.13 12.74
N LEU A 136 -1.03 10.27 12.06
CA LEU A 136 0.04 10.48 11.07
C LEU A 136 1.41 10.38 11.72
N ILE A 137 1.62 11.00 12.89
CA ILE A 137 2.89 10.92 13.64
C ILE A 137 3.23 9.46 14.00
N GLU A 138 2.26 8.68 14.44
CA GLU A 138 2.46 7.27 14.77
C GLU A 138 2.88 6.46 13.54
N GLU A 139 2.25 6.67 12.39
CA GLU A 139 2.61 5.98 11.14
C GLU A 139 4.00 6.42 10.63
N LEU A 140 4.32 7.70 10.74
CA LEU A 140 5.67 8.20 10.43
C LEU A 140 6.73 7.56 11.34
N ASP A 141 6.48 7.44 12.64
CA ASP A 141 7.40 6.79 13.59
C ASP A 141 7.58 5.29 13.25
N LYS A 142 6.51 4.57 12.90
CA LYS A 142 6.58 3.15 12.47
C LYS A 142 7.41 2.95 11.20
N LYS A 143 7.28 3.85 10.23
CA LYS A 143 7.99 3.80 8.94
C LYS A 143 9.42 4.35 9.00
N ASN A 144 9.82 5.01 10.10
CA ASN A 144 11.10 5.69 10.25
C ASN A 144 12.27 4.77 10.64
N ASN A 145 12.39 3.60 10.00
CA ASN A 145 13.40 2.58 10.34
C ASN A 145 14.86 3.07 10.15
N ASN A 146 15.08 4.04 9.26
CA ASN A 146 16.39 4.59 8.94
C ASN A 146 16.67 5.97 9.56
N GLY A 147 15.75 6.50 10.36
CA GLY A 147 15.88 7.78 11.05
C GLY A 147 15.71 9.03 10.18
N VAL A 148 15.44 8.89 8.88
CA VAL A 148 15.32 10.03 7.94
C VAL A 148 14.19 10.98 8.33
N LEU A 149 13.10 10.47 8.90
CA LEU A 149 11.93 11.25 9.30
C LEU A 149 12.03 11.82 10.73
N THR A 150 13.05 11.43 11.50
CA THR A 150 13.17 11.82 12.93
C THR A 150 13.12 13.32 13.15
N SER A 151 13.81 14.10 12.32
CA SER A 151 13.87 15.55 12.44
C SER A 151 12.49 16.20 12.26
N ILE A 152 11.77 15.82 11.21
CA ILE A 152 10.47 16.42 10.89
C ILE A 152 9.39 15.98 11.89
N ILE A 153 9.40 14.71 12.33
CA ILE A 153 8.49 14.21 13.38
C ILE A 153 8.67 15.03 14.67
N ARG A 154 9.93 15.23 15.08
CA ARG A 154 10.24 16.04 16.25
C ARG A 154 9.75 17.49 16.09
N GLU A 155 9.94 18.07 14.93
CA GLU A 155 9.49 19.43 14.64
C GLU A 155 7.96 19.55 14.73
N ILE A 156 7.21 18.62 14.15
CA ILE A 156 5.75 18.56 14.26
C ILE A 156 5.33 18.53 15.74
N LYS A 157 5.89 17.58 16.52
CA LYS A 157 5.58 17.43 17.95
C LYS A 157 5.84 18.73 18.74
N ILE A 158 6.97 19.39 18.47
CA ILE A 158 7.32 20.65 19.15
C ILE A 158 6.33 21.77 18.78
N LYS A 159 5.93 21.88 17.51
CA LYS A 159 5.00 22.93 17.07
C LYS A 159 3.60 22.70 17.59
N LEU A 160 3.11 21.46 17.64
CA LEU A 160 1.84 21.13 18.29
C LEU A 160 1.85 21.52 19.78
N GLN A 161 2.94 21.24 20.51
CA GLN A 161 3.05 21.65 21.92
C GLN A 161 3.00 23.16 22.13
N LYS A 162 3.44 23.95 21.14
CA LYS A 162 3.45 25.42 21.19
C LYS A 162 2.19 26.09 20.62
N ALA A 163 1.34 25.31 19.94
CA ALA A 163 0.12 25.83 19.37
C ALA A 163 -0.83 26.37 20.45
N PRO A 164 -1.60 27.44 20.19
CA PRO A 164 -2.64 27.90 21.09
C PRO A 164 -3.66 26.80 21.37
N LYS A 165 -4.16 26.70 22.59
CA LYS A 165 -5.13 25.62 22.94
C LYS A 165 -6.47 25.87 22.28
N THR A 166 -6.95 27.12 22.31
CA THR A 166 -8.25 27.51 21.79
C THR A 166 -8.14 28.61 20.74
N ILE A 167 -9.22 28.86 20.01
CA ILE A 167 -9.33 29.96 19.05
C ILE A 167 -9.17 31.33 19.82
N LYS A 168 -9.66 31.45 21.04
CA LYS A 168 -9.51 32.64 21.86
C LYS A 168 -8.05 32.92 22.18
N ASP A 169 -7.30 31.92 22.63
CA ASP A 169 -5.87 32.06 22.93
C ASP A 169 -5.06 32.48 21.70
N LYS A 170 -5.50 32.05 20.50
CA LYS A 170 -4.90 32.43 19.23
C LYS A 170 -5.11 33.90 18.89
N ILE A 171 -6.27 34.45 19.18
CA ILE A 171 -6.60 35.88 18.92
C ILE A 171 -5.83 36.78 19.85
N GLU A 172 -5.67 36.42 21.14
CA GLU A 172 -4.96 37.19 22.13
C GLU A 172 -3.43 37.27 21.93
N LYS A 173 -2.87 36.32 21.14
CA LYS A 173 -1.42 36.27 20.80
C LYS A 173 -1.05 37.06 19.54
N LYS A 174 -2.02 37.52 18.75
CA LYS A 174 -1.82 38.39 17.57
C LYS A 174 -1.93 39.88 17.94
#